data_08ce86a91875020898e55b00502f5691
#
_entry.id   08ce86a91875020898e55b00502f5691
#
_cell.length_a   1.000
_cell.length_b   1.000
_cell.length_c   1.000
_cell.angle_alpha   90.00
_cell.angle_beta   90.00
_cell.angle_gamma   90.00
#
_symmetry.space_group_name_H-M   'P 1'
#
loop_
_entity.id
_entity.type
_entity.pdbx_description
1 polymer ?
#
loop_
_entity_poly.entity_id
_entity_poly.type
_entity_poly.pdbx_seq_one_letter_code
_entity_poly.pdbx_strand_id
1 'polypeptide(L)'
;MSRLPVIVGFGGINPAGRSSGHHGYRRLVIDNLGTEMADETWQSLARLMQLSGPLTQEQKGFIRQHTLVRKLENNLFDPSNILAHKNARLNPGAGEPMTFTLKRNQLPDSLPPGWHVTPIDNLNVLVTADQHLDVLFPDSRASRVNSAGQLPTGFNPETLYQSRNHPRGLQLTVYAASDAINSLGFDWDLVRQKVPADQISVYASSAMGQLDYNGAGGMLQASLLGKRVSSKNCALGLAEMTADFVNAYILGSVGTTGANIGACATFLYNLRQGIQDIRSGKSRAVIVGASEAPLTPEVIEGYRIMGALAEDEALSKLDGG
;
A
#
# COMPACT_ATOMS: atom_id res chain seq x y z
N MET A 1 11.14 -5.98 -40.26
CA MET A 1 10.91 -4.60 -39.80
C MET A 1 10.66 -4.64 -38.31
N SER A 2 11.34 -3.82 -37.52
CA SER A 2 11.08 -3.69 -36.08
C SER A 2 9.66 -3.11 -35.88
N ARG A 3 8.83 -3.76 -35.06
CA ARG A 3 7.50 -3.25 -34.68
C ARG A 3 7.67 -2.01 -33.83
N LEU A 4 6.93 -0.94 -34.11
CA LEU A 4 6.92 0.26 -33.30
C LEU A 4 5.86 0.10 -32.19
N PRO A 5 6.25 0.12 -30.91
CA PRO A 5 5.27 0.16 -29.81
C PRO A 5 4.55 1.50 -29.78
N VAL A 6 3.24 1.48 -29.57
CA VAL A 6 2.41 2.66 -29.41
C VAL A 6 1.61 2.57 -28.11
N ILE A 7 1.40 3.68 -27.44
CA ILE A 7 0.54 3.77 -26.27
C ILE A 7 -0.89 3.97 -26.76
N VAL A 8 -1.77 3.05 -26.40
CA VAL A 8 -3.19 3.06 -26.82
C VAL A 8 -4.14 3.36 -25.67
N GLY A 9 -3.67 3.27 -24.43
CA GLY A 9 -4.44 3.60 -23.23
C GLY A 9 -3.52 3.84 -22.04
N PHE A 10 -4.00 4.59 -21.08
CA PHE A 10 -3.33 4.82 -19.80
C PHE A 10 -4.38 5.07 -18.71
N GLY A 11 -4.04 4.69 -17.50
CA GLY A 11 -4.93 4.85 -16.35
C GLY A 11 -4.18 4.73 -15.04
N GLY A 12 -4.88 4.98 -13.97
CA GLY A 12 -4.36 4.92 -12.62
C GLY A 12 -5.13 5.77 -11.65
N ILE A 13 -4.66 5.73 -10.42
CA ILE A 13 -5.19 6.56 -9.34
C ILE A 13 -4.04 7.12 -8.52
N ASN A 14 -4.14 8.35 -8.12
CA ASN A 14 -3.17 9.04 -7.30
C ASN A 14 -3.88 10.08 -6.40
N PRO A 15 -3.18 10.80 -5.52
CA PRO A 15 -3.80 11.80 -4.66
C PRO A 15 -4.58 12.91 -5.40
N ALA A 16 -4.27 13.15 -6.67
CA ALA A 16 -4.99 14.12 -7.50
C ALA A 16 -6.21 13.51 -8.23
N GLY A 17 -6.49 12.21 -8.05
CA GLY A 17 -7.59 11.52 -8.70
C GLY A 17 -7.16 10.56 -9.81
N ARG A 18 -8.07 10.26 -10.74
CA ARG A 18 -7.85 9.36 -11.87
C ARG A 18 -6.79 9.90 -12.83
N SER A 19 -5.98 9.00 -13.37
CA SER A 19 -4.98 9.36 -14.39
C SER A 19 -5.58 9.37 -15.80
N SER A 20 -6.52 8.49 -16.13
CA SER A 20 -7.21 8.49 -17.42
C SER A 20 -7.91 9.83 -17.67
N GLY A 21 -8.02 10.24 -18.91
CA GLY A 21 -8.56 11.56 -19.27
C GLY A 21 -7.77 12.75 -18.71
N HIS A 22 -6.55 12.51 -18.22
CA HIS A 22 -5.68 13.52 -17.58
C HIS A 22 -6.26 14.20 -16.34
N HIS A 23 -7.30 13.60 -15.69
CA HIS A 23 -7.96 14.22 -14.55
C HIS A 23 -7.01 14.53 -13.40
N GLY A 24 -6.08 13.61 -13.07
CA GLY A 24 -5.10 13.85 -12.02
C GLY A 24 -4.19 15.05 -12.32
N TYR A 25 -3.73 15.20 -13.57
CA TYR A 25 -2.96 16.38 -13.98
C TYR A 25 -3.80 17.66 -13.94
N ARG A 26 -5.02 17.61 -14.50
CA ARG A 26 -5.95 18.73 -14.48
C ARG A 26 -6.26 19.22 -13.06
N ARG A 27 -6.32 18.31 -12.07
CA ARG A 27 -6.49 18.67 -10.67
C ARG A 27 -5.36 19.57 -10.14
N LEU A 28 -4.11 19.33 -10.56
CA LEU A 28 -2.96 20.13 -10.12
C LEU A 28 -3.00 21.57 -10.67
N VAL A 29 -3.61 21.77 -11.83
CA VAL A 29 -3.66 23.07 -12.53
C VAL A 29 -5.08 23.60 -12.65
N ILE A 30 -5.99 23.16 -11.79
CA ILE A 30 -7.45 23.33 -11.94
C ILE A 30 -7.87 24.80 -12.03
N ASP A 31 -7.14 25.68 -11.36
CA ASP A 31 -7.42 27.12 -11.35
C ASP A 31 -7.04 27.82 -12.67
N ASN A 32 -6.25 27.15 -13.51
CA ASN A 32 -5.80 27.66 -14.82
C ASN A 32 -6.53 26.98 -16.01
N LEU A 33 -7.50 26.11 -15.73
CA LEU A 33 -8.27 25.42 -16.76
C LEU A 33 -9.44 26.29 -17.24
N GLY A 34 -9.79 26.13 -18.52
CA GLY A 34 -11.08 26.59 -19.01
C GLY A 34 -12.25 25.89 -18.29
N THR A 35 -13.39 26.56 -18.24
CA THR A 35 -14.57 26.15 -17.45
C THR A 35 -14.97 24.71 -17.69
N GLU A 36 -15.06 24.28 -18.95
CA GLU A 36 -15.47 22.92 -19.30
C GLU A 36 -14.53 21.85 -18.72
N MET A 37 -13.22 21.99 -18.94
CA MET A 37 -12.24 21.05 -18.40
C MET A 37 -12.16 21.07 -16.87
N ALA A 38 -12.36 22.23 -16.25
CA ALA A 38 -12.41 22.36 -14.82
C ALA A 38 -13.65 21.63 -14.26
N ASP A 39 -14.81 21.82 -14.86
CA ASP A 39 -16.06 21.17 -14.42
C ASP A 39 -16.02 19.64 -14.61
N GLU A 40 -15.49 19.15 -15.73
CA GLU A 40 -15.24 17.71 -15.90
C GLU A 40 -14.34 17.13 -14.79
N THR A 41 -13.28 17.87 -14.43
CA THR A 41 -12.34 17.44 -13.40
C THR A 41 -12.99 17.43 -12.02
N TRP A 42 -13.76 18.47 -11.68
CA TRP A 42 -14.53 18.53 -10.44
C TRP A 42 -15.55 17.39 -10.36
N GLN A 43 -16.28 17.11 -11.43
CA GLN A 43 -17.24 16.01 -11.49
C GLN A 43 -16.57 14.64 -11.36
N SER A 44 -15.40 14.46 -11.96
CA SER A 44 -14.60 13.24 -11.83
C SER A 44 -14.21 12.99 -10.37
N LEU A 45 -13.72 14.03 -9.69
CA LEU A 45 -13.36 13.95 -8.27
C LEU A 45 -14.58 13.73 -7.37
N ALA A 46 -15.68 14.45 -7.62
CA ALA A 46 -16.90 14.29 -6.84
C ALA A 46 -17.44 12.85 -6.90
N ARG A 47 -17.47 12.25 -8.10
CA ARG A 47 -17.85 10.84 -8.28
C ARG A 47 -16.91 9.90 -7.53
N LEU A 48 -15.60 10.13 -7.64
CA LEU A 48 -14.57 9.34 -6.95
C LEU A 48 -14.74 9.41 -5.42
N MET A 49 -15.04 10.60 -4.90
CA MET A 49 -15.24 10.88 -3.48
C MET A 49 -16.66 10.57 -2.99
N GLN A 50 -17.53 10.02 -3.85
CA GLN A 50 -18.93 9.67 -3.56
C GLN A 50 -19.79 10.86 -3.09
N LEU A 51 -19.48 12.07 -3.57
CA LEU A 51 -20.27 13.25 -3.27
C LEU A 51 -21.55 13.26 -4.10
N SER A 52 -22.70 13.51 -3.46
CA SER A 52 -24.01 13.55 -4.08
C SER A 52 -24.44 14.97 -4.40
N GLY A 53 -25.30 15.12 -5.42
CA GLY A 53 -25.91 16.38 -5.81
C GLY A 53 -25.04 17.29 -6.69
N PRO A 54 -25.51 18.52 -6.98
CA PRO A 54 -24.80 19.47 -7.82
C PRO A 54 -23.54 20.00 -7.09
N LEU A 55 -22.47 20.22 -7.84
CA LEU A 55 -21.21 20.72 -7.31
C LEU A 55 -21.32 22.18 -6.85
N THR A 56 -21.52 22.37 -5.56
CA THR A 56 -21.48 23.68 -4.90
C THR A 56 -20.06 24.17 -4.67
N GLN A 57 -19.88 25.43 -4.34
CA GLN A 57 -18.58 25.98 -3.93
C GLN A 57 -18.06 25.32 -2.66
N GLU A 58 -18.93 24.95 -1.74
CA GLU A 58 -18.59 24.21 -0.53
C GLU A 58 -18.00 22.84 -0.86
N GLN A 59 -18.66 22.08 -1.77
CA GLN A 59 -18.15 20.80 -2.24
C GLN A 59 -16.81 20.93 -2.98
N LYS A 60 -16.63 21.95 -3.81
CA LYS A 60 -15.34 22.24 -4.45
C LYS A 60 -14.26 22.56 -3.40
N GLY A 61 -14.60 23.29 -2.34
CA GLY A 61 -13.73 23.54 -1.18
C GLY A 61 -13.37 22.26 -0.46
N PHE A 62 -14.34 21.38 -0.20
CA PHE A 62 -14.10 20.06 0.39
C PHE A 62 -13.14 19.22 -0.47
N ILE A 63 -13.38 19.14 -1.78
CA ILE A 63 -12.48 18.41 -2.70
C ILE A 63 -11.06 18.96 -2.65
N ARG A 64 -10.89 20.28 -2.58
CA ARG A 64 -9.55 20.89 -2.47
C ARG A 64 -8.81 20.43 -1.22
N GLN A 65 -9.49 20.41 -0.08
CA GLN A 65 -8.92 20.05 1.22
C GLN A 65 -8.64 18.55 1.37
N HIS A 66 -9.41 17.69 0.64
CA HIS A 66 -9.40 16.24 0.79
C HIS A 66 -8.78 15.50 -0.41
N THR A 67 -7.98 16.21 -1.20
CA THR A 67 -7.13 15.66 -2.27
C THR A 67 -5.69 16.12 -2.09
N LEU A 68 -4.76 15.54 -2.85
CA LEU A 68 -3.33 15.87 -2.87
C LEU A 68 -2.61 15.53 -1.55
N VAL A 69 -1.58 16.33 -1.21
CA VAL A 69 -0.84 16.20 0.04
C VAL A 69 -1.64 16.88 1.15
N ARG A 70 -1.82 16.19 2.25
CA ARG A 70 -2.51 16.70 3.44
C ARG A 70 -2.06 15.93 4.68
N LYS A 71 -2.49 16.38 5.87
CA LYS A 71 -2.25 15.64 7.11
C LYS A 71 -2.76 14.22 7.00
N LEU A 72 -2.02 13.28 7.55
CA LEU A 72 -2.38 11.86 7.55
C LEU A 72 -3.75 11.66 8.21
N GLU A 73 -4.63 10.96 7.54
CA GLU A 73 -5.95 10.61 8.06
C GLU A 73 -5.83 9.39 8.99
N ASN A 74 -6.51 9.43 10.13
CA ASN A 74 -6.43 8.40 11.17
C ASN A 74 -6.94 7.02 10.72
N ASN A 75 -7.67 6.94 9.60
CA ASN A 75 -8.07 5.67 8.98
C ASN A 75 -6.89 4.89 8.39
N LEU A 76 -5.76 5.53 8.13
CA LEU A 76 -4.53 4.87 7.68
C LEU A 76 -3.70 4.39 8.90
N PHE A 77 -3.35 5.30 9.77
CA PHE A 77 -2.76 5.07 11.08
C PHE A 77 -2.75 6.39 11.87
N ASP A 78 -2.61 6.32 13.18
CA ASP A 78 -2.45 7.49 14.04
C ASP A 78 -0.98 7.92 14.10
N PRO A 79 -0.59 9.03 13.47
CA PRO A 79 0.80 9.47 13.46
C PRO A 79 1.29 9.98 14.84
N SER A 80 0.38 10.27 15.77
CA SER A 80 0.74 10.68 17.14
C SER A 80 1.01 9.49 18.06
N ASN A 81 0.59 8.27 17.68
CA ASN A 81 0.64 7.10 18.53
C ASN A 81 1.08 5.83 17.74
N ILE A 82 2.28 5.89 17.17
CA ILE A 82 2.85 4.74 16.44
C ILE A 82 3.40 3.75 17.46
N LEU A 83 2.92 2.49 17.36
CA LEU A 83 3.42 1.41 18.20
C LEU A 83 4.94 1.26 18.04
N ALA A 84 5.61 1.28 19.15
CA ALA A 84 7.04 1.02 19.28
C ALA A 84 7.24 0.00 20.41
N HIS A 85 8.38 -0.64 20.41
CA HIS A 85 8.74 -1.54 21.51
C HIS A 85 10.08 -1.07 22.08
N LYS A 86 10.25 -1.23 23.38
CA LYS A 86 11.50 -0.94 24.06
C LYS A 86 12.02 -2.19 24.76
N ASN A 87 13.30 -2.39 24.66
CA ASN A 87 13.99 -3.44 25.43
C ASN A 87 14.22 -2.93 26.85
N ALA A 88 13.90 -3.76 27.82
CA ALA A 88 14.29 -3.52 29.21
C ALA A 88 14.81 -4.81 29.83
N ARG A 89 15.74 -4.64 30.75
CA ARG A 89 16.22 -5.71 31.62
C ARG A 89 15.59 -5.54 32.99
N LEU A 90 14.76 -6.51 33.35
CA LEU A 90 14.18 -6.62 34.68
C LEU A 90 15.14 -7.45 35.53
N ASN A 91 15.47 -6.96 36.72
CA ASN A 91 16.33 -7.66 37.66
C ASN A 91 15.50 -8.08 38.88
N PRO A 92 15.72 -9.31 39.42
CA PRO A 92 15.12 -9.68 40.70
C PRO A 92 15.54 -8.72 41.80
N GLY A 93 14.66 -8.51 42.78
CA GLY A 93 15.00 -7.76 43.99
C GLY A 93 16.06 -8.52 44.82
N ALA A 94 16.65 -7.82 45.80
CA ALA A 94 17.65 -8.45 46.69
C ALA A 94 16.99 -9.56 47.52
N GLY A 95 17.19 -10.81 47.09
CA GLY A 95 16.64 -12.00 47.75
C GLY A 95 15.20 -12.39 47.39
N GLU A 96 14.55 -11.68 46.44
CA GLU A 96 13.22 -12.02 45.99
C GLU A 96 13.20 -12.28 44.47
N PRO A 97 12.72 -13.44 44.01
CA PRO A 97 12.59 -13.73 42.59
C PRO A 97 11.48 -12.88 41.95
N MET A 98 11.57 -12.63 40.68
CA MET A 98 10.51 -11.99 39.92
C MET A 98 9.36 -12.97 39.66
N THR A 99 8.10 -12.50 39.78
CA THR A 99 6.94 -13.30 39.46
C THR A 99 6.09 -12.63 38.39
N PHE A 100 5.59 -13.42 37.43
CA PHE A 100 4.67 -12.96 36.41
C PHE A 100 3.79 -14.11 35.92
N THR A 101 2.65 -13.76 35.30
CA THR A 101 1.68 -14.74 34.81
C THR A 101 1.78 -14.87 33.29
N LEU A 102 1.79 -16.09 32.79
CA LEU A 102 1.67 -16.43 31.37
C LEU A 102 0.47 -17.34 31.12
N LYS A 103 -0.06 -17.30 29.91
CA LYS A 103 -0.92 -18.38 29.44
C LYS A 103 -0.07 -19.63 29.22
N ARG A 104 -0.61 -20.81 29.56
CA ARG A 104 0.11 -22.08 29.41
C ARG A 104 0.65 -22.32 27.99
N ASN A 105 -0.10 -21.90 26.97
CA ASN A 105 0.30 -22.00 25.57
C ASN A 105 1.32 -20.94 25.12
N GLN A 106 1.73 -20.05 25.99
CA GLN A 106 2.79 -19.05 25.78
C GLN A 106 4.10 -19.42 26.45
N LEU A 107 4.12 -20.52 27.21
CA LEU A 107 5.36 -21.06 27.72
C LEU A 107 6.27 -21.49 26.56
N PRO A 108 7.56 -21.17 26.60
CA PRO A 108 8.51 -21.69 25.63
C PRO A 108 8.63 -23.22 25.77
N ASP A 109 8.90 -23.90 24.66
CA ASP A 109 9.10 -25.36 24.65
C ASP A 109 10.24 -25.81 25.58
N SER A 110 11.27 -24.97 25.73
CA SER A 110 12.36 -25.14 26.68
C SER A 110 12.35 -23.96 27.63
N LEU A 111 12.14 -24.23 28.92
CA LEU A 111 12.14 -23.18 29.93
C LEU A 111 13.53 -22.56 30.08
N PRO A 112 13.62 -21.23 30.14
CA PRO A 112 14.90 -20.56 30.45
C PRO A 112 15.44 -20.99 31.80
N PRO A 113 16.78 -21.01 31.98
CA PRO A 113 17.37 -21.28 33.28
C PRO A 113 16.85 -20.35 34.37
N GLY A 114 16.58 -20.90 35.54
CA GLY A 114 16.02 -20.14 36.68
C GLY A 114 14.55 -19.82 36.61
N TRP A 115 13.80 -20.38 35.67
CA TRP A 115 12.34 -20.29 35.64
C TRP A 115 11.71 -21.48 36.33
N HIS A 116 10.82 -21.18 37.28
CA HIS A 116 9.98 -22.16 37.98
C HIS A 116 8.52 -21.87 37.65
N VAL A 117 7.81 -22.88 37.16
CA VAL A 117 6.43 -22.73 36.68
C VAL A 117 5.46 -23.44 37.59
N THR A 118 4.48 -22.71 38.14
CA THR A 118 3.43 -23.22 38.98
C THR A 118 2.07 -23.00 38.31
N PRO A 119 1.23 -24.04 38.11
CA PRO A 119 -0.12 -23.88 37.58
C PRO A 119 -0.98 -23.01 38.48
N ILE A 120 -1.69 -22.02 37.91
CA ILE A 120 -2.75 -21.26 38.60
C ILE A 120 -4.10 -21.89 38.32
N ASP A 121 -4.36 -22.15 37.03
CA ASP A 121 -5.58 -22.77 36.53
C ASP A 121 -5.32 -23.55 35.23
N ASN A 122 -6.38 -23.95 34.52
CA ASN A 122 -6.25 -24.69 33.27
C ASN A 122 -5.60 -23.87 32.10
N LEU A 123 -5.64 -22.55 32.19
CA LEU A 123 -5.18 -21.63 31.11
C LEU A 123 -3.91 -20.88 31.49
N ASN A 124 -3.68 -20.61 32.77
CA ASN A 124 -2.64 -19.70 33.25
C ASN A 124 -1.65 -20.43 34.18
N VAL A 125 -0.44 -19.91 34.16
CA VAL A 125 0.66 -20.35 35.03
C VAL A 125 1.33 -19.13 35.66
N LEU A 126 1.82 -19.30 36.89
CA LEU A 126 2.72 -18.39 37.55
C LEU A 126 4.15 -18.80 37.20
N VAL A 127 4.95 -17.88 36.73
CA VAL A 127 6.39 -18.07 36.54
C VAL A 127 7.12 -17.30 37.60
N THR A 128 8.08 -17.98 38.26
CA THR A 128 9.02 -17.39 39.19
C THR A 128 10.41 -17.42 38.52
N ALA A 129 11.09 -16.28 38.38
CA ALA A 129 12.37 -16.17 37.72
C ALA A 129 13.43 -15.65 38.68
N ASP A 130 14.48 -16.46 38.89
CA ASP A 130 15.57 -16.14 39.82
C ASP A 130 16.70 -15.29 39.17
N GLN A 131 16.68 -15.18 37.85
CA GLN A 131 17.64 -14.43 37.04
C GLN A 131 16.98 -13.22 36.39
N HIS A 132 17.79 -12.31 35.84
CA HIS A 132 17.29 -11.20 35.06
C HIS A 132 16.47 -11.67 33.86
N LEU A 133 15.48 -10.88 33.47
CA LEU A 133 14.61 -11.12 32.34
C LEU A 133 14.72 -9.96 31.36
N ASP A 134 15.18 -10.25 30.16
CA ASP A 134 15.12 -9.28 29.06
C ASP A 134 13.71 -9.32 28.46
N VAL A 135 13.03 -8.18 28.48
CA VAL A 135 11.64 -8.05 28.02
C VAL A 135 11.54 -7.02 26.92
N LEU A 136 10.63 -7.27 25.99
CA LEU A 136 10.19 -6.32 24.99
C LEU A 136 8.80 -5.82 25.41
N PHE A 137 8.69 -4.55 25.80
CA PHE A 137 7.41 -4.01 26.19
C PHE A 137 6.90 -2.97 25.19
N PRO A 138 5.57 -2.90 24.98
CA PRO A 138 4.96 -1.95 24.08
C PRO A 138 5.12 -0.52 24.60
N ASP A 139 5.44 0.37 23.70
CA ASP A 139 5.49 1.81 23.89
C ASP A 139 4.93 2.48 22.64
N SER A 140 4.80 3.77 22.63
CA SER A 140 4.41 4.55 21.46
C SER A 140 5.32 5.74 21.23
N ARG A 141 5.39 6.14 19.96
CA ARG A 141 6.10 7.36 19.56
C ARG A 141 5.29 8.14 18.53
N ALA A 142 5.48 9.44 18.48
CA ALA A 142 4.93 10.25 17.40
C ALA A 142 5.80 10.17 16.13
N SER A 143 5.16 10.28 14.97
CA SER A 143 5.85 10.49 13.69
C SER A 143 6.37 11.92 13.62
N ARG A 144 7.50 12.11 12.96
CA ARG A 144 8.00 13.44 12.58
C ARG A 144 7.49 13.90 11.22
N VAL A 145 6.81 13.01 10.50
CA VAL A 145 6.19 13.27 9.20
C VAL A 145 4.70 12.98 9.34
N ASN A 146 3.88 14.02 9.34
CA ASN A 146 2.44 13.92 9.54
C ASN A 146 1.62 14.29 8.31
N SER A 147 2.29 14.48 7.17
CA SER A 147 1.64 14.80 5.90
C SER A 147 2.10 13.87 4.79
N ALA A 148 1.18 13.46 3.93
CA ALA A 148 1.46 12.63 2.77
C ALA A 148 0.46 12.87 1.65
N GLY A 149 0.82 12.45 0.43
CA GLY A 149 -0.13 12.30 -0.66
C GLY A 149 -1.06 11.13 -0.38
N GLN A 150 -2.34 11.39 -0.23
CA GLN A 150 -3.35 10.38 0.07
C GLN A 150 -4.41 10.38 -1.01
N LEU A 151 -4.96 9.21 -1.33
CA LEU A 151 -6.07 9.11 -2.28
C LEU A 151 -7.21 10.05 -1.85
N PRO A 152 -8.02 10.55 -2.80
CA PRO A 152 -9.16 11.41 -2.47
C PRO A 152 -10.03 10.77 -1.38
N THR A 153 -10.37 11.53 -0.35
CA THR A 153 -11.19 11.05 0.77
C THR A 153 -12.54 10.52 0.26
N GLY A 154 -12.98 9.38 0.76
CA GLY A 154 -14.17 8.68 0.30
C GLY A 154 -13.91 7.65 -0.80
N PHE A 155 -12.78 7.71 -1.50
CA PHE A 155 -12.39 6.65 -2.42
C PHE A 155 -11.76 5.48 -1.66
N ASN A 156 -12.41 4.33 -1.74
CA ASN A 156 -11.90 3.09 -1.15
C ASN A 156 -11.77 1.99 -2.22
N PRO A 157 -10.56 1.65 -2.66
CA PRO A 157 -10.35 0.61 -3.67
C PRO A 157 -10.78 -0.78 -3.20
N GLU A 158 -10.85 -1.01 -1.89
CA GLU A 158 -11.27 -2.29 -1.30
C GLU A 158 -12.72 -2.65 -1.64
N THR A 159 -13.57 -1.66 -1.88
CA THR A 159 -15.00 -1.88 -2.16
C THR A 159 -15.33 -2.11 -3.64
N LEU A 160 -14.36 -1.98 -4.52
CA LEU A 160 -14.58 -2.00 -5.97
C LEU A 160 -14.59 -3.40 -6.57
N TYR A 161 -14.04 -4.38 -5.87
CA TYR A 161 -14.03 -5.79 -6.25
C TYR A 161 -13.85 -6.65 -5.00
N GLN A 162 -13.85 -7.97 -5.12
CA GLN A 162 -13.67 -8.87 -3.96
C GLN A 162 -12.21 -8.86 -3.48
N SER A 163 -11.80 -7.78 -2.85
CA SER A 163 -10.42 -7.49 -2.46
C SER A 163 -10.14 -7.64 -0.96
N ARG A 164 -11.05 -8.22 -0.21
CA ARG A 164 -10.89 -8.39 1.24
C ARG A 164 -9.56 -9.08 1.56
N ASN A 165 -8.76 -8.46 2.38
CA ASN A 165 -7.38 -8.84 2.76
C ASN A 165 -6.32 -8.70 1.65
N HIS A 166 -6.61 -8.04 0.53
CA HIS A 166 -5.57 -7.69 -0.42
C HIS A 166 -4.75 -6.50 0.10
N PRO A 167 -3.42 -6.51 -0.06
CA PRO A 167 -2.59 -5.33 0.17
C PRO A 167 -3.06 -4.15 -0.67
N ARG A 168 -2.91 -2.94 -0.13
CA ARG A 168 -3.36 -1.71 -0.79
C ARG A 168 -2.71 -1.51 -2.17
N GLY A 169 -1.42 -1.83 -2.31
CA GLY A 169 -0.74 -1.76 -3.60
C GLY A 169 -1.38 -2.65 -4.66
N LEU A 170 -1.81 -3.86 -4.28
CA LEU A 170 -2.52 -4.78 -5.16
C LEU A 170 -3.90 -4.23 -5.56
N GLN A 171 -4.67 -3.71 -4.60
CA GLN A 171 -5.98 -3.08 -4.88
C GLN A 171 -5.84 -1.92 -5.87
N LEU A 172 -4.83 -1.08 -5.69
CA LEU A 172 -4.57 0.06 -6.58
C LEU A 172 -4.11 -0.39 -7.97
N THR A 173 -3.33 -1.48 -8.06
CA THR A 173 -2.93 -2.04 -9.36
C THR A 173 -4.14 -2.53 -10.17
N VAL A 174 -5.06 -3.26 -9.53
CA VAL A 174 -6.29 -3.73 -10.18
C VAL A 174 -7.12 -2.55 -10.66
N TYR A 175 -7.32 -1.53 -9.81
CA TYR A 175 -8.02 -0.31 -10.21
C TYR A 175 -7.33 0.38 -11.38
N ALA A 176 -5.99 0.57 -11.31
CA ALA A 176 -5.22 1.27 -12.33
C ALA A 176 -5.28 0.57 -13.69
N ALA A 177 -5.20 -0.76 -13.68
CA ALA A 177 -5.36 -1.56 -14.90
C ALA A 177 -6.77 -1.45 -15.49
N SER A 178 -7.80 -1.49 -14.64
CA SER A 178 -9.20 -1.27 -15.07
C SER A 178 -9.38 0.12 -15.69
N ASP A 179 -8.85 1.16 -15.04
CA ASP A 179 -8.90 2.53 -15.56
C ASP A 179 -8.17 2.67 -16.91
N ALA A 180 -7.02 2.00 -17.07
CA ALA A 180 -6.26 1.99 -18.32
C ALA A 180 -7.02 1.27 -19.45
N ILE A 181 -7.60 0.11 -19.18
CA ILE A 181 -8.40 -0.64 -20.15
C ILE A 181 -9.64 0.15 -20.58
N ASN A 182 -10.32 0.78 -19.63
CA ASN A 182 -11.48 1.62 -19.94
C ASN A 182 -11.12 2.89 -20.74
N SER A 183 -9.86 3.29 -20.75
CA SER A 183 -9.38 4.44 -21.54
C SER A 183 -9.08 4.14 -23.00
N LEU A 184 -9.18 2.87 -23.43
CA LEU A 184 -8.84 2.45 -24.80
C LEU A 184 -9.79 3.02 -25.87
N GLY A 185 -11.00 3.41 -25.51
CA GLY A 185 -12.02 3.86 -26.45
C GLY A 185 -12.68 2.73 -27.27
N PHE A 186 -12.35 1.48 -26.99
CA PHE A 186 -12.96 0.26 -27.55
C PHE A 186 -12.97 -0.85 -26.51
N ASP A 187 -13.84 -1.84 -26.73
CA ASP A 187 -13.98 -2.97 -25.83
C ASP A 187 -12.75 -3.87 -25.84
N TRP A 188 -12.23 -4.23 -24.66
CA TRP A 188 -11.12 -5.16 -24.47
C TRP A 188 -11.40 -6.54 -25.08
N ASP A 189 -12.64 -6.98 -25.12
CA ASP A 189 -13.02 -8.25 -25.74
C ASP A 189 -12.65 -8.35 -27.23
N LEU A 190 -12.58 -7.21 -27.93
CA LEU A 190 -12.05 -7.19 -29.30
C LEU A 190 -10.58 -7.58 -29.37
N VAL A 191 -9.79 -7.21 -28.36
CA VAL A 191 -8.39 -7.62 -28.26
C VAL A 191 -8.32 -9.11 -27.97
N ARG A 192 -9.09 -9.61 -27.00
CA ARG A 192 -9.12 -11.05 -26.65
C ARG A 192 -9.49 -11.96 -27.82
N GLN A 193 -10.39 -11.50 -28.68
CA GLN A 193 -10.81 -12.25 -29.88
C GLN A 193 -9.72 -12.28 -30.98
N LYS A 194 -8.89 -11.24 -31.08
CA LYS A 194 -7.94 -11.05 -32.18
C LYS A 194 -6.49 -11.33 -31.83
N VAL A 195 -6.15 -11.34 -30.55
CA VAL A 195 -4.79 -11.53 -30.05
C VAL A 195 -4.76 -12.81 -29.21
N PRO A 196 -3.98 -13.82 -29.59
CA PRO A 196 -3.78 -15.00 -28.77
C PRO A 196 -3.29 -14.65 -27.37
N ALA A 197 -3.73 -15.42 -26.38
CA ALA A 197 -3.43 -15.14 -24.96
C ALA A 197 -1.92 -15.11 -24.67
N ASP A 198 -1.14 -15.96 -25.31
CA ASP A 198 0.32 -16.02 -25.21
C ASP A 198 1.04 -14.80 -25.82
N GLN A 199 0.33 -13.97 -26.59
CA GLN A 199 0.82 -12.71 -27.16
C GLN A 199 0.33 -11.46 -26.39
N ILE A 200 -0.31 -11.67 -25.22
CA ILE A 200 -0.67 -10.62 -24.28
C ILE A 200 0.25 -10.76 -23.07
N SER A 201 0.96 -9.71 -22.69
CA SER A 201 1.85 -9.73 -21.53
C SER A 201 1.47 -8.65 -20.53
N VAL A 202 1.69 -8.94 -19.24
CA VAL A 202 1.52 -7.98 -18.15
C VAL A 202 2.82 -7.88 -17.37
N TYR A 203 3.37 -6.68 -17.28
CA TYR A 203 4.53 -6.37 -16.46
C TYR A 203 4.12 -5.32 -15.43
N ALA A 204 3.81 -5.76 -14.23
CA ALA A 204 3.39 -4.90 -13.13
C ALA A 204 4.01 -5.39 -11.82
N SER A 205 4.48 -4.47 -11.01
CA SER A 205 5.12 -4.79 -9.74
C SER A 205 4.97 -3.63 -8.76
N SER A 206 5.23 -3.95 -7.49
CA SER A 206 5.28 -2.98 -6.41
C SER A 206 6.50 -3.27 -5.56
N ALA A 207 7.39 -2.30 -5.40
CA ALA A 207 8.57 -2.47 -4.55
C ALA A 207 8.20 -2.45 -3.06
N MET A 208 7.29 -1.56 -2.65
CA MET A 208 6.94 -1.29 -1.26
C MET A 208 5.44 -1.47 -0.96
N GLY A 209 4.58 -1.47 -1.97
CA GLY A 209 3.12 -1.45 -1.79
C GLY A 209 2.54 -2.70 -1.14
N GLN A 210 3.30 -3.79 -1.08
CA GLN A 210 2.90 -5.04 -0.42
C GLN A 210 3.38 -5.13 1.03
N LEU A 211 4.03 -4.08 1.57
CA LEU A 211 4.49 -4.02 2.96
C LEU A 211 3.41 -3.57 3.95
N ASP A 212 2.18 -3.41 3.54
CA ASP A 212 1.07 -3.14 4.44
C ASP A 212 0.67 -4.36 5.29
N TYR A 213 -0.29 -4.15 6.22
CA TYR A 213 -0.72 -5.20 7.15
C TYR A 213 -1.41 -6.40 6.50
N ASN A 214 -1.92 -6.27 5.29
CA ASN A 214 -2.53 -7.37 4.54
C ASN A 214 -1.49 -8.15 3.72
N GLY A 215 -0.29 -7.62 3.56
CA GLY A 215 0.82 -8.25 2.86
C GLY A 215 1.97 -8.65 3.78
N ALA A 216 3.18 -8.52 3.28
CA ALA A 216 4.41 -8.89 3.98
C ALA A 216 4.59 -8.14 5.31
N GLY A 217 4.14 -6.87 5.41
CA GLY A 217 4.18 -6.11 6.65
C GLY A 217 3.42 -6.78 7.79
N GLY A 218 2.21 -7.26 7.54
CA GLY A 218 1.43 -8.00 8.54
C GLY A 218 2.07 -9.32 8.96
N MET A 219 2.74 -10.01 8.04
CA MET A 219 3.49 -11.23 8.35
C MET A 219 4.66 -10.93 9.30
N LEU A 220 5.44 -9.89 9.00
CA LEU A 220 6.63 -9.53 9.80
C LEU A 220 6.26 -9.02 11.21
N GLN A 221 5.10 -8.38 11.35
CA GLN A 221 4.67 -7.80 12.63
C GLN A 221 3.83 -8.74 13.49
N ALA A 222 3.33 -9.84 12.91
CA ALA A 222 2.36 -10.71 13.60
C ALA A 222 2.83 -11.17 14.99
N SER A 223 4.08 -11.60 15.12
CA SER A 223 4.65 -12.06 16.39
C SER A 223 4.75 -10.94 17.43
N LEU A 224 5.13 -9.73 17.02
CA LEU A 224 5.22 -8.57 17.91
C LEU A 224 3.85 -8.11 18.42
N LEU A 225 2.81 -8.37 17.63
CA LEU A 225 1.42 -8.04 17.96
C LEU A 225 0.70 -9.20 18.68
N GLY A 226 1.37 -10.29 18.99
CA GLY A 226 0.76 -11.49 19.57
C GLY A 226 -0.28 -12.15 18.65
N LYS A 227 -0.19 -11.95 17.34
CA LYS A 227 -1.09 -12.47 16.31
C LYS A 227 -0.46 -13.65 15.57
N ARG A 228 -1.32 -14.49 14.98
CA ARG A 228 -0.86 -15.53 14.05
C ARG A 228 -0.64 -14.94 12.67
N VAL A 229 0.40 -15.41 12.00
CA VAL A 229 0.61 -15.15 10.56
C VAL A 229 -0.50 -15.81 9.77
N SER A 230 -1.07 -15.08 8.81
CA SER A 230 -2.00 -15.64 7.83
C SER A 230 -1.24 -16.16 6.61
N SER A 231 -1.62 -17.31 6.07
CA SER A 231 -1.07 -17.82 4.81
C SER A 231 -1.24 -16.82 3.65
N LYS A 232 -2.28 -15.98 3.70
CA LYS A 232 -2.53 -14.93 2.71
C LYS A 232 -1.45 -13.85 2.73
N ASN A 233 -0.93 -13.48 3.92
CA ASN A 233 0.11 -12.46 4.04
C ASN A 233 1.36 -12.80 3.22
N CYS A 234 1.77 -14.06 3.20
CA CYS A 234 2.91 -14.49 2.42
C CYS A 234 2.64 -14.37 0.92
N ALA A 235 1.60 -15.06 0.43
CA ALA A 235 1.30 -15.10 -1.01
C ALA A 235 0.97 -13.71 -1.58
N LEU A 236 0.11 -12.95 -0.91
CA LEU A 236 -0.28 -11.61 -1.35
C LEU A 236 0.80 -10.55 -1.11
N GLY A 237 1.81 -10.85 -0.29
CA GLY A 237 2.95 -9.97 -0.04
C GLY A 237 4.02 -9.98 -1.14
N LEU A 238 3.95 -10.91 -2.10
CA LEU A 238 4.91 -11.00 -3.20
C LEU A 238 4.70 -9.86 -4.21
N ALA A 239 5.80 -9.25 -4.64
CA ALA A 239 5.77 -8.09 -5.51
C ALA A 239 5.21 -8.39 -6.92
N GLU A 240 5.39 -9.62 -7.40
CA GLU A 240 4.92 -10.11 -8.69
C GLU A 240 3.42 -10.37 -8.76
N MET A 241 2.75 -10.52 -7.62
CA MET A 241 1.31 -10.81 -7.60
C MET A 241 0.47 -9.75 -8.30
N THR A 242 0.96 -8.54 -8.40
CA THR A 242 0.26 -7.45 -9.10
C THR A 242 0.00 -7.78 -10.57
N ALA A 243 0.97 -8.35 -11.28
CA ALA A 243 0.82 -8.73 -12.69
C ALA A 243 -0.20 -9.87 -12.87
N ASP A 244 -0.15 -10.89 -12.01
CA ASP A 244 -1.08 -12.01 -12.06
C ASP A 244 -2.51 -11.57 -11.77
N PHE A 245 -2.69 -10.64 -10.82
CA PHE A 245 -4.01 -10.11 -10.50
C PHE A 245 -4.61 -9.24 -11.61
N VAL A 246 -3.80 -8.50 -12.36
CA VAL A 246 -4.27 -7.81 -13.57
C VAL A 246 -4.81 -8.82 -14.58
N ASN A 247 -4.09 -9.92 -14.84
CA ASN A 247 -4.59 -10.99 -15.70
C ASN A 247 -5.90 -11.58 -15.16
N ALA A 248 -5.95 -11.95 -13.88
CA ALA A 248 -7.09 -12.63 -13.29
C ALA A 248 -8.35 -11.77 -13.20
N TYR A 249 -8.21 -10.51 -12.77
CA TYR A 249 -9.36 -9.66 -12.46
C TYR A 249 -9.78 -8.72 -13.59
N ILE A 250 -8.85 -8.37 -14.50
CA ILE A 250 -9.11 -7.36 -15.52
C ILE A 250 -9.09 -7.94 -16.92
N LEU A 251 -8.05 -8.68 -17.28
CA LEU A 251 -7.88 -9.12 -18.66
C LEU A 251 -8.59 -10.43 -18.98
N GLY A 252 -8.78 -11.31 -17.99
CA GLY A 252 -9.24 -12.69 -18.20
C GLY A 252 -8.33 -13.44 -19.16
N SER A 253 -7.02 -13.22 -19.09
CA SER A 253 -5.99 -13.81 -19.95
C SER A 253 -5.06 -14.71 -19.13
N VAL A 254 -4.40 -15.62 -19.82
CA VAL A 254 -3.35 -16.50 -19.28
C VAL A 254 -2.01 -16.22 -19.97
N GLY A 255 -1.81 -14.99 -20.44
CA GLY A 255 -0.56 -14.57 -21.07
C GLY A 255 0.61 -14.46 -20.10
N THR A 256 1.74 -13.98 -20.61
CA THR A 256 2.95 -13.81 -19.82
C THR A 256 2.78 -12.75 -18.73
N THR A 257 3.11 -13.08 -17.50
CA THR A 257 3.23 -12.12 -16.40
C THR A 257 4.69 -11.95 -15.99
N GLY A 258 5.00 -10.81 -15.39
CA GLY A 258 6.33 -10.55 -14.85
C GLY A 258 6.37 -9.29 -13.99
N ALA A 259 7.39 -9.25 -13.13
CA ALA A 259 7.65 -8.16 -12.22
C ALA A 259 9.13 -7.76 -12.30
N ASN A 260 9.41 -6.61 -12.90
CA ASN A 260 10.72 -6.01 -12.79
C ASN A 260 10.70 -5.03 -11.62
N ILE A 261 11.61 -5.21 -10.66
CA ILE A 261 11.73 -4.36 -9.48
C ILE A 261 13.01 -3.57 -9.59
N GLY A 262 12.91 -2.26 -9.46
CA GLY A 262 14.03 -1.33 -9.55
C GLY A 262 13.80 -0.11 -8.66
N ALA A 263 13.28 -0.32 -7.45
CA ALA A 263 12.90 0.74 -6.52
C ALA A 263 12.06 1.83 -7.24
N CYS A 264 12.47 3.09 -7.17
CA CYS A 264 11.76 4.21 -7.83
C CYS A 264 11.68 4.09 -9.36
N ALA A 265 12.52 3.26 -9.99
CA ALA A 265 12.55 3.03 -11.44
C ALA A 265 11.71 1.82 -11.88
N THR A 266 11.00 1.16 -10.98
CA THR A 266 10.20 -0.05 -11.23
C THR A 266 9.32 0.07 -12.49
N PHE A 267 8.56 1.17 -12.61
CA PHE A 267 7.72 1.41 -13.79
C PHE A 267 8.52 1.45 -15.09
N LEU A 268 9.68 2.11 -15.09
CA LEU A 268 10.52 2.24 -16.28
C LEU A 268 11.10 0.90 -16.73
N TYR A 269 11.40 0.00 -15.80
CA TYR A 269 11.87 -1.35 -16.14
C TYR A 269 10.75 -2.21 -16.72
N ASN A 270 9.53 -2.13 -16.17
CA ASN A 270 8.36 -2.79 -16.75
C ASN A 270 8.05 -2.24 -18.14
N LEU A 271 8.11 -0.92 -18.32
CA LEU A 271 7.93 -0.28 -19.62
C LEU A 271 8.99 -0.73 -20.64
N ARG A 272 10.25 -0.78 -20.25
CA ARG A 272 11.36 -1.28 -21.09
C ARG A 272 11.10 -2.72 -21.53
N GLN A 273 10.69 -3.59 -20.64
CA GLN A 273 10.35 -4.97 -20.96
C GLN A 273 9.22 -5.06 -21.99
N GLY A 274 8.13 -4.30 -21.75
CA GLY A 274 7.01 -4.26 -22.69
C GLY A 274 7.40 -3.77 -24.08
N ILE A 275 8.24 -2.74 -24.19
CA ILE A 275 8.77 -2.24 -25.44
C ILE A 275 9.60 -3.33 -26.17
N GLN A 276 10.44 -4.07 -25.44
CA GLN A 276 11.25 -5.13 -26.00
C GLN A 276 10.39 -6.28 -26.55
N ASP A 277 9.35 -6.69 -25.82
CA ASP A 277 8.46 -7.76 -26.23
C ASP A 277 7.66 -7.41 -27.49
N ILE A 278 7.19 -6.18 -27.64
CA ILE A 278 6.54 -5.72 -28.87
C ILE A 278 7.53 -5.68 -30.04
N ARG A 279 8.73 -5.12 -29.81
CA ARG A 279 9.76 -5.02 -30.86
C ARG A 279 10.25 -6.37 -31.37
N SER A 280 10.40 -7.35 -30.49
CA SER A 280 10.80 -8.71 -30.83
C SER A 280 9.67 -9.53 -31.48
N GLY A 281 8.43 -9.06 -31.37
CA GLY A 281 7.25 -9.79 -31.82
C GLY A 281 6.76 -10.88 -30.87
N LYS A 282 7.32 -10.97 -29.67
CA LYS A 282 6.86 -11.89 -28.61
C LYS A 282 5.42 -11.56 -28.19
N SER A 283 5.11 -10.27 -28.06
CA SER A 283 3.78 -9.81 -27.67
C SER A 283 3.23 -8.80 -28.67
N ARG A 284 1.90 -8.82 -28.82
CA ARG A 284 1.13 -7.84 -29.62
C ARG A 284 0.45 -6.80 -28.75
N ALA A 285 0.11 -7.15 -27.51
CA ALA A 285 -0.44 -6.24 -26.52
C ALA A 285 0.34 -6.43 -25.20
N VAL A 286 0.70 -5.33 -24.56
CA VAL A 286 1.43 -5.36 -23.29
C VAL A 286 0.83 -4.32 -22.36
N ILE A 287 0.48 -4.74 -21.16
CA ILE A 287 0.11 -3.88 -20.05
C ILE A 287 1.34 -3.71 -19.18
N VAL A 288 1.71 -2.46 -18.91
CA VAL A 288 2.84 -2.14 -18.03
C VAL A 288 2.40 -1.21 -16.91
N GLY A 289 2.88 -1.46 -15.69
CA GLY A 289 2.47 -0.66 -14.56
C GLY A 289 3.40 -0.77 -13.35
N ALA A 290 3.14 0.07 -12.39
CA ALA A 290 3.63 -0.03 -11.03
C ALA A 290 2.60 0.62 -10.09
N SER A 291 2.49 0.11 -8.88
CA SER A 291 1.62 0.66 -7.86
C SER A 291 2.38 0.73 -6.54
N GLU A 292 2.47 1.92 -6.00
CA GLU A 292 3.12 2.18 -4.72
C GLU A 292 2.15 2.92 -3.80
N ALA A 293 1.85 2.34 -2.64
CA ALA A 293 0.93 2.94 -1.69
C ALA A 293 1.42 2.74 -0.24
N PRO A 294 2.68 3.00 0.07
CA PRO A 294 3.32 2.60 1.31
C PRO A 294 3.03 3.58 2.47
N LEU A 295 1.77 3.88 2.74
CA LEU A 295 1.36 4.71 3.86
C LEU A 295 1.25 3.87 5.13
N THR A 296 2.38 3.32 5.57
CA THR A 296 2.53 2.65 6.87
C THR A 296 3.60 3.35 7.70
N PRO A 297 3.53 3.29 9.04
CA PRO A 297 4.50 3.96 9.91
C PRO A 297 5.95 3.56 9.61
N GLU A 298 6.18 2.28 9.32
CA GLU A 298 7.51 1.71 9.08
C GLU A 298 8.12 2.23 7.78
N VAL A 299 7.31 2.32 6.74
CA VAL A 299 7.78 2.81 5.44
C VAL A 299 8.01 4.31 5.46
N ILE A 300 7.13 5.07 6.10
CA ILE A 300 7.32 6.52 6.30
C ILE A 300 8.60 6.78 7.09
N GLU A 301 8.82 6.03 8.17
CA GLU A 301 10.05 6.17 8.96
C GLU A 301 11.30 5.81 8.16
N GLY A 302 11.24 4.74 7.36
CA GLY A 302 12.35 4.36 6.48
C GLY A 302 12.72 5.47 5.50
N TYR A 303 11.75 6.06 4.82
CA TYR A 303 11.97 7.18 3.90
C TYR A 303 12.42 8.45 4.63
N ARG A 304 11.92 8.70 5.85
CA ARG A 304 12.36 9.83 6.67
C ARG A 304 13.85 9.71 6.99
N ILE A 305 14.31 8.56 7.47
CA ILE A 305 15.72 8.32 7.81
C ILE A 305 16.63 8.44 6.59
N MET A 306 16.14 8.07 5.40
CA MET A 306 16.85 8.28 4.13
C MET A 306 16.94 9.76 3.72
N GLY A 307 16.27 10.67 4.43
CA GLY A 307 16.19 12.08 4.05
C GLY A 307 15.29 12.34 2.82
N ALA A 308 14.42 11.39 2.46
CA ALA A 308 13.54 11.49 1.30
C ALA A 308 12.21 12.19 1.62
N LEU A 309 11.91 12.43 2.88
CA LEU A 309 10.69 13.11 3.33
C LEU A 309 11.04 14.36 4.14
N ALA A 310 10.26 15.42 3.94
CA ALA A 310 10.33 16.61 4.78
C ALA A 310 9.70 16.31 6.16
N GLU A 311 10.40 16.67 7.21
CA GLU A 311 9.87 16.63 8.58
C GLU A 311 9.03 17.88 8.87
N ASP A 312 7.98 17.76 9.68
CA ASP A 312 7.05 18.84 10.00
C ASP A 312 7.77 20.06 10.60
N GLU A 313 8.78 19.82 11.45
CA GLU A 313 9.59 20.89 12.04
C GLU A 313 10.35 21.69 10.97
N ALA A 314 10.87 21.00 9.94
CA ALA A 314 11.57 21.68 8.84
C ALA A 314 10.59 22.49 7.97
N LEU A 315 9.39 21.97 7.73
CA LEU A 315 8.34 22.66 6.98
C LEU A 315 7.87 23.90 7.72
N SER A 316 7.60 23.79 9.02
CA SER A 316 7.20 24.94 9.86
C SER A 316 8.23 26.07 9.84
N LYS A 317 9.52 25.75 9.81
CA LYS A 317 10.59 26.76 9.72
C LYS A 317 10.62 27.48 8.36
N LEU A 318 10.26 26.78 7.27
CA LEU A 318 10.18 27.36 5.93
C LEU A 318 9.00 28.30 5.78
N ASP A 319 7.87 27.97 6.36
CA ASP A 319 6.61 28.72 6.23
C ASP A 319 6.48 29.86 7.25
N GLY A 320 7.47 30.04 8.14
CA GLY A 320 7.46 31.08 9.16
C GLY A 320 6.54 30.74 10.35
N GLY A 321 6.20 29.47 10.49
CA GLY A 321 5.39 28.98 11.61
C GLY A 321 4.06 28.37 11.18
#